data_ecc7b1c0ed3969e8d7f10811ec9d81a3
#
_entry.id   ecc7b1c0ed3969e8d7f10811ec9d81a3
#
_cell.length_a   1.000
_cell.length_b   1.000
_cell.length_c   1.000
_cell.angle_alpha   90.00
_cell.angle_beta   90.00
_cell.angle_gamma   90.00
#
_symmetry.space_group_name_H-M   'P 1'
#
loop_
_entity.id
_entity.type
_entity.pdbx_description
1 polymer ?
#
loop_
_entity_poly.entity_id
_entity_poly.type
_entity_poly.pdbx_seq_one_letter_code
_entity_poly.pdbx_strand_id
1 'polypeptide(L)'
;MMNFAEFQILGRVGKVKDFTGKTHVTLCANYGYTDRKTNERKEQPHWNEIVIFAESTRKYINDYCKPGDLVMARGRIKQNTREADGQKVYSVDLICDPDGFSILAQKADPSEQGEASEPTDKPKGRAKK
;
A
#
# COMPACT_ATOMS: atom_id res chain seq x y z
N MET A 1 25.53 -0.65 -18.52
CA MET A 1 24.07 -0.87 -18.54
C MET A 1 23.55 -1.00 -17.12
N MET A 2 22.42 -0.36 -16.86
CA MET A 2 21.80 -0.41 -15.54
C MET A 2 20.79 -1.55 -15.47
N ASN A 3 20.84 -2.31 -14.40
CA ASN A 3 19.88 -3.37 -14.17
C ASN A 3 18.96 -2.98 -13.02
N PHE A 4 17.70 -3.40 -13.10
CA PHE A 4 16.79 -3.14 -12.02
C PHE A 4 15.65 -4.15 -12.01
N ALA A 5 15.08 -4.35 -10.84
CA ALA A 5 13.84 -5.09 -10.65
C ALA A 5 13.01 -4.28 -9.66
N GLU A 6 11.89 -3.74 -10.14
CA GLU A 6 11.12 -2.76 -9.39
C GLU A 6 9.68 -3.18 -9.18
N PHE A 7 9.10 -2.68 -8.09
CA PHE A 7 7.66 -2.74 -7.90
C PHE A 7 7.10 -1.34 -7.81
N GLN A 8 5.83 -1.22 -8.09
CA GLN A 8 5.11 0.04 -7.93
C GLN A 8 3.69 -0.32 -7.51
N ILE A 9 3.25 0.24 -6.39
CA ILE A 9 1.93 -0.06 -5.85
C ILE A 9 1.21 1.24 -5.56
N LEU A 10 0.01 1.39 -6.13
CA LEU A 10 -0.91 2.45 -5.76
C LEU A 10 -2.07 1.76 -5.04
N GLY A 11 -2.23 2.04 -3.75
CA GLY A 11 -3.24 1.32 -3.00
C GLY A 11 -3.51 1.93 -1.65
N ARG A 12 -4.37 1.25 -0.88
CA ARG A 12 -4.75 1.70 0.45
C ARG A 12 -3.96 0.94 1.51
N VAL A 13 -3.60 1.67 2.55
CA VAL A 13 -2.85 1.10 3.68
C VAL A 13 -3.78 0.23 4.51
N GLY A 14 -3.33 -0.98 4.81
CA GLY A 14 -4.04 -1.85 5.73
C GLY A 14 -3.47 -1.79 7.13
N LYS A 15 -2.17 -2.04 7.26
CA LYS A 15 -1.49 -2.04 8.56
C LYS A 15 -0.13 -1.41 8.44
N VAL A 16 0.29 -0.77 9.52
CA VAL A 16 1.65 -0.26 9.66
C VAL A 16 2.24 -0.93 10.90
N LYS A 17 3.35 -1.64 10.73
CA LYS A 17 4.04 -2.30 11.84
C LYS A 17 5.46 -1.80 11.90
N ASP A 18 5.86 -1.28 13.05
CA ASP A 18 7.19 -0.74 13.23
C ASP A 18 8.03 -1.72 14.05
N PHE A 19 9.19 -2.05 13.52
CA PHE A 19 10.15 -2.93 14.18
C PHE A 19 11.45 -2.16 14.40
N THR A 20 12.36 -2.77 15.13
CA THR A 20 13.69 -2.19 15.29
C THR A 20 14.38 -2.21 13.92
N GLY A 21 14.66 -1.04 13.38
CA GLY A 21 15.40 -0.92 12.13
C GLY A 21 14.59 -1.00 10.86
N LYS A 22 13.29 -1.27 10.95
CA LYS A 22 12.47 -1.36 9.74
C LYS A 22 11.00 -1.17 10.05
N THR A 23 10.24 -0.78 9.04
CA THR A 23 8.79 -0.64 9.14
C THR A 23 8.15 -1.44 8.01
N HIS A 24 7.10 -2.20 8.34
CA HIS A 24 6.33 -2.96 7.36
C HIS A 24 4.99 -2.27 7.14
N VAL A 25 4.60 -2.13 5.88
CA VAL A 25 3.30 -1.55 5.53
C VAL A 25 2.59 -2.51 4.59
N THR A 26 1.38 -2.87 4.94
CA THR A 26 0.55 -3.72 4.09
C THR A 26 -0.31 -2.83 3.21
N LEU A 27 -0.27 -3.06 1.91
CA LEU A 27 -0.99 -2.24 0.94
C LEU A 27 -1.97 -3.11 0.16
N CYS A 28 -3.14 -2.57 -0.09
CA CYS A 28 -4.16 -3.23 -0.88
C CYS A 28 -4.34 -2.52 -2.20
N ALA A 29 -4.07 -3.24 -3.30
CA ALA A 29 -4.39 -2.78 -4.63
C ALA A 29 -5.66 -3.50 -5.05
N ASN A 30 -6.74 -2.76 -5.18
CA ASN A 30 -8.04 -3.36 -5.47
C ASN A 30 -8.27 -3.36 -6.98
N TYR A 31 -8.32 -4.58 -7.56
CA TYR A 31 -8.56 -4.77 -8.97
C TYR A 31 -10.04 -5.05 -9.24
N GLY A 32 -10.90 -4.26 -8.63
CA GLY A 32 -12.33 -4.45 -8.79
C GLY A 32 -12.79 -4.30 -10.23
N TYR A 33 -13.90 -4.93 -10.54
CA TYR A 33 -14.46 -4.89 -11.88
C TYR A 33 -15.98 -5.00 -11.81
N THR A 34 -16.64 -4.66 -12.91
CA THR A 34 -18.09 -4.81 -13.03
C THR A 34 -18.39 -6.08 -13.80
N ASP A 35 -19.15 -6.99 -13.19
CA ASP A 35 -19.57 -8.22 -13.84
C ASP A 35 -20.58 -7.87 -14.93
N ARG A 36 -20.28 -8.22 -16.18
CA ARG A 36 -21.14 -7.88 -17.32
C ARG A 36 -22.45 -8.62 -17.31
N LYS A 37 -22.50 -9.81 -16.71
CA LYS A 37 -23.71 -10.62 -16.69
C LYS A 37 -24.70 -10.13 -15.66
N THR A 38 -24.22 -9.78 -14.47
CA THR A 38 -25.09 -9.36 -13.39
C THR A 38 -25.13 -7.85 -13.22
N ASN A 39 -24.16 -7.15 -13.83
CA ASN A 39 -23.98 -5.71 -13.69
C ASN A 39 -23.64 -5.32 -12.24
N GLU A 40 -23.07 -6.27 -11.51
CA GLU A 40 -22.67 -6.02 -10.13
C GLU A 40 -21.18 -5.67 -10.04
N ARG A 41 -20.86 -4.82 -9.08
CA ARG A 41 -19.46 -4.49 -8.80
C ARG A 41 -18.83 -5.60 -7.97
N LYS A 42 -17.73 -6.12 -8.46
CA LYS A 42 -16.96 -7.15 -7.74
C LYS A 42 -15.65 -6.56 -7.29
N GLU A 43 -15.26 -6.83 -6.05
CA GLU A 43 -14.01 -6.37 -5.49
C GLU A 43 -12.97 -7.46 -5.59
N GLN A 44 -11.73 -7.08 -5.89
CA GLN A 44 -10.61 -8.02 -5.97
C GLN A 44 -9.39 -7.39 -5.30
N PRO A 45 -9.35 -7.41 -3.97
CA PRO A 45 -8.22 -6.81 -3.26
C PRO A 45 -7.00 -7.73 -3.31
N HIS A 46 -5.89 -7.15 -3.72
CA HIS A 46 -4.61 -7.84 -3.72
C HIS A 46 -3.72 -7.18 -2.68
N TRP A 47 -3.29 -7.97 -1.69
CA TRP A 47 -2.50 -7.46 -0.57
C TRP A 47 -1.03 -7.75 -0.78
N ASN A 48 -0.21 -6.75 -0.51
CA ASN A 48 1.24 -6.90 -0.53
C ASN A 48 1.82 -6.19 0.66
N GLU A 49 2.92 -6.74 1.18
CA GLU A 49 3.61 -6.10 2.29
C GLU A 49 4.93 -5.55 1.78
N ILE A 50 5.19 -4.29 2.07
CA ILE A 50 6.45 -3.66 1.72
C ILE A 50 7.24 -3.39 2.99
N VAL A 51 8.57 -3.35 2.85
CA VAL A 51 9.45 -3.08 3.98
C VAL A 51 10.22 -1.80 3.71
N ILE A 52 10.33 -0.96 4.73
CA ILE A 52 11.00 0.32 4.65
C ILE A 52 12.16 0.33 5.64
N PHE A 53 13.38 0.58 5.13
CA PHE A 53 14.57 0.64 5.98
C PHE A 53 15.05 2.07 6.21
N ALA A 54 14.77 2.99 5.28
CA ALA A 54 15.26 4.36 5.37
C ALA A 54 14.61 5.06 6.56
N GLU A 55 15.43 5.60 7.44
CA GLU A 55 14.96 6.16 8.69
C GLU A 55 14.01 7.34 8.48
N SER A 56 14.34 8.23 7.56
CA SER A 56 13.49 9.38 7.30
C SER A 56 12.13 8.97 6.77
N THR A 57 12.10 7.96 5.90
CA THR A 57 10.83 7.46 5.36
C THR A 57 10.02 6.76 6.44
N ARG A 58 10.70 6.00 7.31
CA ARG A 58 10.04 5.34 8.42
C ARG A 58 9.38 6.35 9.35
N LYS A 59 10.08 7.44 9.63
CA LYS A 59 9.54 8.49 10.48
C LYS A 59 8.33 9.14 9.84
N TYR A 60 8.40 9.43 8.54
CA TYR A 60 7.28 10.01 7.81
C TYR A 60 6.05 9.09 7.88
N ILE A 61 6.26 7.78 7.67
CA ILE A 61 5.17 6.82 7.72
C ILE A 61 4.57 6.74 9.11
N ASN A 62 5.42 6.62 10.14
CA ASN A 62 4.92 6.49 11.51
C ASN A 62 4.23 7.75 12.00
N ASP A 63 4.63 8.92 11.50
CA ASP A 63 4.01 10.17 11.92
C ASP A 63 2.71 10.46 11.20
N TYR A 64 2.60 10.07 9.92
CA TYR A 64 1.49 10.54 9.10
C TYR A 64 0.63 9.46 8.45
N CYS A 65 1.15 8.26 8.28
CA CYS A 65 0.46 7.22 7.54
C CYS A 65 -0.49 6.43 8.43
N LYS A 66 -1.74 6.31 8.00
CA LYS A 66 -2.77 5.62 8.77
C LYS A 66 -3.50 4.62 7.89
N PRO A 67 -4.10 3.59 8.51
CA PRO A 67 -4.91 2.65 7.74
C PRO A 67 -5.98 3.37 6.93
N GLY A 68 -6.14 2.97 5.69
CA GLY A 68 -7.10 3.58 4.77
C GLY A 68 -6.52 4.67 3.89
N ASP A 69 -5.33 5.16 4.20
CA ASP A 69 -4.71 6.19 3.36
C ASP A 69 -4.38 5.65 1.98
N LEU A 70 -4.52 6.49 0.97
CA LEU A 70 -4.13 6.14 -0.38
C LEU A 70 -2.68 6.55 -0.57
N VAL A 71 -1.84 5.59 -0.91
CA VAL A 71 -0.41 5.84 -1.04
C VAL A 71 0.12 5.27 -2.34
N MET A 72 1.26 5.83 -2.78
CA MET A 72 2.04 5.29 -3.86
C MET A 72 3.36 4.82 -3.27
N ALA A 73 3.72 3.56 -3.51
CA ALA A 73 4.97 3.01 -3.02
C ALA A 73 5.75 2.43 -4.19
N ARG A 74 7.04 2.69 -4.19
CA ARG A 74 7.93 2.23 -5.24
C ARG A 74 9.22 1.75 -4.62
N GLY A 75 9.78 0.71 -5.20
CA GLY A 75 11.05 0.20 -4.71
C GLY A 75 11.52 -0.97 -5.53
N ARG A 76 12.36 -1.78 -4.93
CA ARG A 76 12.98 -2.90 -5.63
C ARG A 76 12.45 -4.23 -5.10
N ILE A 77 12.50 -5.21 -5.97
CA ILE A 77 12.08 -6.58 -5.67
C ILE A 77 13.33 -7.39 -5.40
N LYS A 78 13.34 -8.11 -4.28
CA LYS A 78 14.49 -8.96 -3.92
C LYS A 78 13.97 -10.31 -3.48
N GLN A 79 14.47 -11.36 -4.11
CA GLN A 79 14.16 -12.71 -3.70
C GLN A 79 15.20 -13.17 -2.68
N ASN A 80 14.72 -13.72 -1.59
CA ASN A 80 15.57 -14.27 -0.54
C ASN A 80 15.37 -15.76 -0.45
N THR A 81 16.44 -16.45 -0.10
CA THR A 81 16.44 -17.89 0.07
C THR A 81 16.93 -18.20 1.48
N ARG A 82 16.24 -19.11 2.15
CA ARG A 82 16.68 -19.59 3.45
C ARG A 82 16.41 -21.08 3.52
N GLU A 83 17.06 -21.74 4.45
CA GLU A 83 16.84 -23.17 4.64
C GLU A 83 15.99 -23.38 5.87
N ALA A 84 14.99 -24.24 5.74
CA ALA A 84 14.11 -24.61 6.83
C ALA A 84 13.87 -26.11 6.71
N ASP A 85 14.23 -26.84 7.76
CA ASP A 85 14.03 -28.30 7.81
C ASP A 85 14.65 -29.03 6.61
N GLY A 86 15.85 -28.57 6.22
CA GLY A 86 16.59 -29.19 5.12
C GLY A 86 16.09 -28.84 3.74
N GLN A 87 15.11 -27.94 3.64
CA GLN A 87 14.57 -27.51 2.36
C GLN A 87 14.81 -26.03 2.15
N LYS A 88 14.97 -25.65 0.90
CA LYS A 88 15.10 -24.25 0.54
C LYS A 88 13.75 -23.60 0.49
N VAL A 89 13.63 -22.46 1.19
CA VAL A 89 12.40 -21.67 1.19
C VAL A 89 12.71 -20.33 0.53
N TYR A 90 11.90 -19.96 -0.43
CA TYR A 90 12.06 -18.71 -1.15
C TYR A 90 11.02 -17.70 -0.67
N SER A 91 11.42 -16.47 -0.56
CA SER A 91 10.50 -15.39 -0.23
C SER A 91 10.87 -14.19 -1.09
N VAL A 92 9.88 -13.32 -1.32
CA VAL A 92 10.09 -12.12 -2.11
C VAL A 92 9.86 -10.93 -1.20
N ASP A 93 10.86 -10.06 -1.13
CA ASP A 93 10.76 -8.83 -0.36
C ASP A 93 10.57 -7.66 -1.31
N LEU A 94 9.65 -6.79 -0.95
CA LEU A 94 9.40 -5.54 -1.67
C LEU A 94 9.99 -4.44 -0.80
N ILE A 95 11.16 -3.95 -1.20
CA ILE A 95 11.91 -2.99 -0.40
C ILE A 95 11.66 -1.59 -0.96
N CYS A 96 11.06 -0.75 -0.14
CA CYS A 96 10.71 0.60 -0.56
C CYS A 96 11.94 1.47 -0.70
N ASP A 97 12.02 2.24 -1.78
CA ASP A 97 13.10 3.21 -1.95
C ASP A 97 12.96 4.32 -0.92
N PRO A 98 14.07 4.94 -0.52
CA PRO A 98 14.01 6.02 0.48
C PRO A 98 13.04 7.14 0.13
N ASP A 99 12.90 7.46 -1.16
CA ASP A 99 11.98 8.49 -1.62
C ASP A 99 10.79 7.90 -2.37
N GLY A 100 10.51 6.61 -2.16
CA GLY A 100 9.51 5.91 -2.92
C GLY A 100 8.14 5.78 -2.28
N PHE A 101 7.89 6.46 -1.16
CA PHE A 101 6.63 6.35 -0.46
C PHE A 101 5.98 7.73 -0.36
N SER A 102 4.75 7.85 -0.86
CA SER A 102 4.02 9.12 -0.83
C SER A 102 2.57 8.90 -0.44
N ILE A 103 2.11 9.68 0.50
CA ILE A 103 0.69 9.67 0.88
C ILE A 103 -0.03 10.62 -0.07
N LEU A 104 -0.94 10.09 -0.88
CA LEU A 104 -1.65 10.87 -1.89
C LEU A 104 -2.96 11.43 -1.35
N ALA A 105 -3.64 10.68 -0.48
CA ALA A 105 -4.90 11.11 0.09
C ALA A 105 -5.07 10.41 1.41
N GLN A 106 -5.39 11.17 2.45
CA GLN A 106 -5.59 10.60 3.76
C GLN A 106 -7.07 10.29 3.94
N LYS A 107 -7.32 9.14 4.59
CA LYS A 107 -8.68 8.78 4.89
C LYS A 107 -9.22 9.76 5.92
N ALA A 108 -10.41 10.32 5.66
CA ALA A 108 -11.00 11.28 6.56
C ALA A 108 -11.41 10.60 7.86
N ASP A 109 -11.16 11.31 8.97
CA ASP A 109 -11.61 10.87 10.27
C ASP A 109 -13.15 10.88 10.25
N PRO A 110 -13.81 9.79 10.70
CA PRO A 110 -15.28 9.77 10.71
C PRO A 110 -15.90 10.97 11.43
N SER A 111 -15.25 11.46 12.48
CA SER A 111 -15.76 12.62 13.18
C SER A 111 -15.66 13.90 12.36
N GLU A 112 -14.73 13.93 11.40
CA GLU A 112 -14.55 15.10 10.54
C GLU A 112 -15.44 15.04 9.31
N GLN A 113 -15.77 13.82 8.86
CA GLN A 113 -16.58 13.68 7.67
C GLN A 113 -17.94 14.32 7.84
N GLY A 114 -18.47 14.25 9.03
CA GLY A 114 -19.77 14.86 9.23
C GLY A 114 -20.80 14.29 8.33
N GLU A 115 -20.66 14.34 7.17
CA GLU A 115 -21.48 13.85 6.21
C GLU A 115 -20.96 13.35 5.03
N ALA A 116 -20.80 13.11 4.55
CA ALA A 116 -20.27 12.80 3.45
C ALA A 116 -19.91 11.91 2.76
N SER A 117 -20.02 11.99 2.59
CA SER A 117 -19.71 11.44 1.81
C SER A 117 -19.12 10.56 1.13
N GLU A 118 -19.05 10.59 1.09
CA GLU A 118 -18.51 9.92 0.53
C GLU A 118 -17.98 9.55 -0.19
N PRO A 119 -17.87 9.75 -0.36
CA PRO A 119 -17.19 9.37 -1.16
C PRO A 119 -16.75 9.01 -1.87
N THR A 120 -16.72 9.38 -2.18
CA THR A 120 -16.34 9.02 -2.86
C THR A 120 -16.03 8.73 -3.57
N ASP A 121 -16.32 9.15 -3.86
CA ASP A 121 -16.24 9.09 -4.51
C ASP A 121 -16.30 9.33 -5.00
N LYS A 122 -16.56 10.02 -5.05
CA LYS A 122 -16.93 10.58 -5.37
C LYS A 122 -16.74 10.96 -5.74
N PRO A 123 -16.86 11.42 -6.14
CA PRO A 123 -17.00 12.11 -6.42
C PRO A 123 -16.93 12.53 -6.39
N LYS A 124 -17.01 13.02 -6.59
CA LYS A 124 -17.30 13.60 -6.42
C LYS A 124 -16.95 13.80 -6.57
N GLY A 125 -16.76 13.96 -6.83
CA GLY A 125 -17.06 14.40 -6.85
C GLY A 125 -16.50 14.70 -6.82
N ARG A 126 -16.55 15.15 -7.10
CA ARG A 126 -16.69 15.69 -6.84
C ARG A 126 -16.46 15.86 -6.65
N ALA A 127 -16.51 16.08 -6.72
CA ALA A 127 -16.88 16.43 -6.30
C ALA A 127 -16.81 16.67 -6.07
N LYS A 128 -17.06 17.05 -6.32
CA LYS A 128 -17.43 17.33 -6.03
C LYS A 128 -17.21 17.44 -6.05
N LYS A 129 -17.40 17.81 -6.20
CA LYS A 129 -17.67 18.00 -6.11
C LYS A 129 -17.59 18.04 -6.16
#